data_15197ace4d97cd04008931d0434813cd
#
_entry.id   15197ace4d97cd04008931d0434813cd
#
_cell.length_a   1.000
_cell.length_b   1.000
_cell.length_c   1.000
_cell.angle_alpha   90.00
_cell.angle_beta   90.00
_cell.angle_gamma   90.00
#
_symmetry.space_group_name_H-M   'P 1'
#
loop_
_entity.id
_entity.type
_entity.pdbx_description
1 polymer ?
#
loop_
_entity_poly.entity_id
_entity_poly.type
_entity_poly.pdbx_seq_one_letter_code
_entity_poly.pdbx_strand_id
1 'polypeptide(L)'
;MTDHAAVVQGEPVPKSRVDAFLETVPERPFRGAGLHSSAAPPRGATSHDGESDKHRHHEALSAPARAERQRRRWATQVVVADELARRAVAERGLPPVAEVSPTQLLAVAENDVADMGSIVAAALAHSPAARTLLAELEAEQHVPEEAVQDYYDRNRDRFLTPDALRRGVDPFGRATPSDFLPFEQVRQAVEGELRRAAGRRAFFAWFDQARADVVYAAGHEHPGDPAHPDHEHRH
;
A
#
# COMPACT_ATOMS: atom_id res chain seq x y z
N MET A 1 7.37 30.12 7.43
CA MET A 1 7.33 28.64 7.39
C MET A 1 5.86 28.25 7.32
N THR A 2 5.46 27.46 6.34
CA THR A 2 4.07 27.00 6.20
C THR A 2 3.73 26.03 7.33
N ASP A 3 2.57 26.22 7.98
CA ASP A 3 2.11 25.39 9.11
C ASP A 3 1.33 24.14 8.66
N HIS A 4 1.31 23.87 7.36
CA HIS A 4 0.66 22.71 6.77
C HIS A 4 1.67 21.73 6.17
N ALA A 5 1.31 20.46 6.15
CA ALA A 5 2.06 19.36 5.54
C ALA A 5 1.67 19.15 4.07
N ALA A 6 0.41 19.38 3.75
CA ALA A 6 -0.15 19.30 2.41
C ALA A 6 -1.35 20.23 2.27
N VAL A 7 -1.78 20.45 1.02
CA VAL A 7 -3.06 21.08 0.67
C VAL A 7 -3.85 20.08 -0.16
N VAL A 8 -5.06 19.75 0.29
CA VAL A 8 -5.97 18.81 -0.34
C VAL A 8 -7.21 19.56 -0.80
N GLN A 9 -7.46 19.64 -2.10
CA GLN A 9 -8.61 20.38 -2.67
C GLN A 9 -8.74 21.82 -2.13
N GLY A 10 -7.60 22.51 -1.98
CA GLY A 10 -7.55 23.88 -1.47
C GLY A 10 -7.52 24.03 0.06
N GLU A 11 -7.77 22.96 0.81
CA GLU A 11 -7.78 22.97 2.27
C GLU A 11 -6.44 22.48 2.86
N PRO A 12 -5.86 23.19 3.84
CA PRO A 12 -4.58 22.81 4.42
C PRO A 12 -4.73 21.63 5.38
N VAL A 13 -3.85 20.64 5.24
CA VAL A 13 -3.64 19.58 6.22
C VAL A 13 -2.53 20.01 7.17
N PRO A 14 -2.82 20.28 8.45
CA PRO A 14 -1.83 20.82 9.37
C PRO A 14 -0.76 19.78 9.73
N LYS A 15 0.47 20.23 9.98
CA LYS A 15 1.60 19.39 10.42
C LYS A 15 1.28 18.64 11.72
N SER A 16 0.53 19.26 12.61
CA SER A 16 0.10 18.65 13.87
C SER A 16 -0.68 17.35 13.69
N ARG A 17 -1.44 17.18 12.59
CA ARG A 17 -2.10 15.90 12.27
C ARG A 17 -1.10 14.81 11.93
N VAL A 18 -0.02 15.16 11.22
CA VAL A 18 1.06 14.21 10.89
C VAL A 18 1.83 13.83 12.15
N ASP A 19 2.11 14.79 13.01
CA ASP A 19 2.80 14.56 14.29
C ASP A 19 1.95 13.67 15.21
N ALA A 20 0.65 13.95 15.35
CA ALA A 20 -0.27 13.14 16.13
C ALA A 20 -0.36 11.69 15.58
N PHE A 21 -0.38 11.51 14.26
CA PHE A 21 -0.34 10.17 13.66
C PHE A 21 0.97 9.45 14.00
N LEU A 22 2.12 10.14 13.90
CA LEU A 22 3.44 9.58 14.23
C LEU A 22 3.56 9.14 15.69
N GLU A 23 2.89 9.83 16.62
CA GLU A 23 2.84 9.45 18.04
C GLU A 23 2.09 8.13 18.26
N THR A 24 1.14 7.78 17.38
CA THR A 24 0.41 6.51 17.45
C THR A 24 1.18 5.34 16.85
N VAL A 25 2.20 5.60 16.02
CA VAL A 25 2.98 4.57 15.34
C VAL A 25 4.15 4.13 16.24
N PRO A 26 4.25 2.83 16.60
CA PRO A 26 5.39 2.34 17.38
C PRO A 26 6.72 2.66 16.67
N GLU A 27 7.73 3.01 17.46
CA GLU A 27 9.10 3.31 16.96
C GLU A 27 9.84 2.09 16.37
N ARG A 28 9.16 1.05 15.96
CA ARG A 28 9.82 -0.04 15.25
C ARG A 28 10.34 0.52 13.94
N PRO A 29 11.64 0.30 13.61
CA PRO A 29 12.16 0.70 12.33
C PRO A 29 11.29 0.04 11.26
N PHE A 30 10.63 0.86 10.46
CA PHE A 30 9.97 0.41 9.25
C PHE A 30 11.08 -0.24 8.40
N ARG A 31 11.18 -1.56 8.40
CA ARG A 31 11.98 -2.27 7.42
C ARG A 31 11.23 -2.08 6.11
N GLY A 32 11.52 -0.95 5.47
CA GLY A 32 11.17 -0.77 4.08
C GLY A 32 11.64 -2.02 3.36
N ALA A 33 10.78 -2.61 2.54
CA ALA A 33 11.12 -3.74 1.70
C ALA A 33 12.40 -3.43 0.93
N GLY A 34 13.54 -3.75 1.52
CA GLY A 34 14.84 -3.77 0.91
C GLY A 34 14.89 -4.99 0.03
N LEU A 35 14.25 -4.90 -1.12
CA LEU A 35 14.47 -5.80 -2.23
C LEU A 35 15.87 -5.51 -2.78
N HIS A 36 16.76 -6.47 -2.57
CA HIS A 36 18.01 -6.72 -3.27
C HIS A 36 19.16 -5.72 -3.07
N SER A 37 20.07 -6.07 -2.22
CA SER A 37 21.48 -5.88 -2.54
C SER A 37 22.31 -7.04 -1.95
N SER A 38 22.45 -8.06 -2.73
CA SER A 38 23.55 -9.02 -2.61
C SER A 38 24.22 -9.10 -3.97
N ALA A 39 25.12 -8.17 -4.21
CA ALA A 39 26.22 -8.34 -5.19
C ALA A 39 27.38 -7.49 -4.70
N ALA A 40 28.40 -8.15 -4.20
CA ALA A 40 29.68 -7.53 -3.92
C ALA A 40 30.33 -7.02 -5.21
N PRO A 41 30.93 -5.83 -5.25
CA PRO A 41 31.64 -5.36 -6.41
C PRO A 41 33.02 -6.04 -6.49
N PRO A 42 33.52 -6.36 -7.71
CA PRO A 42 34.88 -6.83 -7.90
C PRO A 42 35.89 -5.69 -7.65
N ARG A 43 36.96 -6.03 -6.93
CA ARG A 43 38.11 -5.15 -6.75
C ARG A 43 38.84 -4.99 -8.09
N GLY A 44 38.99 -3.74 -8.53
CA GLY A 44 39.86 -3.40 -9.64
C GLY A 44 40.24 -1.93 -9.58
N ALA A 45 41.48 -1.65 -9.20
CA ALA A 45 42.07 -0.33 -9.10
C ALA A 45 42.29 0.29 -10.50
N THR A 46 42.06 1.60 -10.63
CA THR A 46 42.99 2.53 -11.30
C THR A 46 42.66 3.97 -10.91
N SER A 47 43.67 4.65 -10.43
CA SER A 47 43.78 6.07 -10.15
C SER A 47 43.66 6.89 -11.45
N HIS A 48 42.89 7.96 -11.46
CA HIS A 48 43.12 9.11 -12.32
C HIS A 48 42.86 10.40 -11.54
N ASP A 49 43.91 11.17 -11.37
CA ASP A 49 43.93 12.57 -10.94
C ASP A 49 43.26 13.44 -12.03
N GLY A 50 42.49 14.44 -11.61
CA GLY A 50 42.07 15.49 -12.54
C GLY A 50 40.91 16.33 -12.05
N GLU A 51 41.26 17.47 -11.48
CA GLU A 51 40.56 18.77 -11.63
C GLU A 51 39.28 19.08 -10.87
N SER A 52 39.42 20.07 -10.09
CA SER A 52 38.46 20.83 -9.29
C SER A 52 37.18 21.21 -10.06
N ASP A 53 36.02 20.73 -9.62
CA ASP A 53 34.77 21.38 -9.91
C ASP A 53 34.02 21.65 -8.59
N LYS A 54 33.59 22.90 -8.46
CA LYS A 54 32.94 23.48 -7.27
C LYS A 54 31.56 22.86 -7.11
N HIS A 55 31.48 21.65 -6.57
CA HIS A 55 30.21 21.06 -6.18
C HIS A 55 29.71 21.76 -4.91
N ARG A 56 28.56 22.41 -5.05
CA ARG A 56 27.75 22.91 -3.95
C ARG A 56 27.61 21.78 -2.95
N HIS A 57 28.09 22.02 -1.75
CA HIS A 57 27.90 21.16 -0.61
C HIS A 57 26.39 21.11 -0.30
N HIS A 58 25.65 20.20 -0.93
CA HIS A 58 24.41 19.70 -0.36
C HIS A 58 24.82 18.96 0.92
N GLU A 59 24.56 19.56 2.04
CA GLU A 59 24.82 19.01 3.36
C GLU A 59 24.13 17.64 3.43
N ALA A 60 24.92 16.56 3.27
CA ALA A 60 24.40 15.21 3.29
C ALA A 60 23.85 14.93 4.69
N LEU A 61 22.53 14.83 4.78
CA LEU A 61 21.88 14.50 6.04
C LEU A 61 22.45 13.23 6.64
N SER A 62 22.59 13.20 7.97
CA SER A 62 22.95 11.99 8.70
C SER A 62 21.90 10.87 8.46
N ALA A 63 22.30 9.61 8.55
CA ALA A 63 21.37 8.48 8.37
C ALA A 63 20.10 8.56 9.26
N PRO A 64 20.19 8.96 10.54
CA PRO A 64 18.99 9.17 11.37
C PRO A 64 18.06 10.27 10.82
N ALA A 65 18.63 11.40 10.35
CA ALA A 65 17.84 12.49 9.81
C ALA A 65 17.12 12.11 8.49
N ARG A 66 17.74 11.24 7.67
CA ARG A 66 17.08 10.69 6.47
C ARG A 66 15.92 9.76 6.85
N ALA A 67 16.13 8.88 7.82
CA ALA A 67 15.10 7.95 8.29
C ALA A 67 13.90 8.71 8.86
N GLU A 68 14.13 9.75 9.67
CA GLU A 68 13.07 10.58 10.23
C GLU A 68 12.31 11.34 9.14
N ARG A 69 13.01 11.90 8.16
CA ARG A 69 12.37 12.55 7.01
C ARG A 69 11.50 11.57 6.21
N GLN A 70 11.99 10.37 5.97
CA GLN A 70 11.23 9.35 5.26
C GLN A 70 10.01 8.88 6.05
N ARG A 71 10.13 8.72 7.37
CA ARG A 71 9.03 8.41 8.26
C ARG A 71 7.95 9.49 8.22
N ARG A 72 8.35 10.76 8.27
CA ARG A 72 7.44 11.90 8.18
C ARG A 72 6.71 11.99 6.83
N ARG A 73 7.42 11.78 5.73
CA ARG A 73 6.82 11.70 4.39
C ARG A 73 5.79 10.58 4.29
N TRP A 74 6.14 9.40 4.74
CA TRP A 74 5.22 8.27 4.79
C TRP A 74 3.97 8.59 5.62
N ALA A 75 4.14 9.14 6.81
CA ALA A 75 3.04 9.55 7.67
C ALA A 75 2.14 10.61 7.01
N THR A 76 2.74 11.56 6.29
CA THR A 76 1.99 12.56 5.52
C THR A 76 1.12 11.90 4.46
N GLN A 77 1.63 10.90 3.73
CA GLN A 77 0.84 10.19 2.73
C GLN A 77 -0.36 9.44 3.36
N VAL A 78 -0.16 8.84 4.53
CA VAL A 78 -1.26 8.17 5.26
C VAL A 78 -2.32 9.17 5.71
N VAL A 79 -1.91 10.31 6.27
CA VAL A 79 -2.84 11.36 6.72
C VAL A 79 -3.57 12.01 5.54
N VAL A 80 -2.89 12.21 4.41
CA VAL A 80 -3.51 12.70 3.16
C VAL A 80 -4.53 11.69 2.64
N ALA A 81 -4.21 10.38 2.66
CA ALA A 81 -5.15 9.34 2.25
C ALA A 81 -6.41 9.32 3.16
N ASP A 82 -6.24 9.52 4.48
CA ASP A 82 -7.38 9.66 5.40
C ASP A 82 -8.24 10.88 5.05
N GLU A 83 -7.62 12.05 4.79
CA GLU A 83 -8.35 13.26 4.44
C GLU A 83 -9.13 13.11 3.12
N LEU A 84 -8.49 12.55 2.09
CA LEU A 84 -9.15 12.27 0.81
C LEU A 84 -10.34 11.32 0.99
N ALA A 85 -10.16 10.25 1.77
CA ALA A 85 -11.21 9.28 2.04
C ALA A 85 -12.39 9.89 2.82
N ARG A 86 -12.13 10.76 3.81
CA ARG A 86 -13.19 11.47 4.55
C ARG A 86 -14.04 12.32 3.61
N ARG A 87 -13.42 13.02 2.67
CA ARG A 87 -14.13 13.84 1.69
C ARG A 87 -14.96 12.98 0.75
N ALA A 88 -14.38 11.91 0.21
CA ALA A 88 -15.09 10.99 -0.66
C ALA A 88 -16.29 10.32 0.02
N VAL A 89 -16.17 9.95 1.30
CA VAL A 89 -17.27 9.41 2.12
C VAL A 89 -18.36 10.45 2.29
N ALA A 90 -18.00 11.71 2.60
CA ALA A 90 -18.95 12.80 2.75
C ALA A 90 -19.68 13.13 1.44
N GLU A 91 -18.94 13.23 0.33
CA GLU A 91 -19.48 13.49 -1.01
C GLU A 91 -20.46 12.40 -1.47
N ARG A 92 -20.19 11.15 -1.12
CA ARG A 92 -21.05 9.99 -1.44
C ARG A 92 -22.18 9.79 -0.42
N GLY A 93 -22.21 10.54 0.67
CA GLY A 93 -23.20 10.38 1.75
C GLY A 93 -23.10 9.04 2.48
N LEU A 94 -21.92 8.42 2.52
CA LEU A 94 -21.71 7.12 3.15
C LEU A 94 -21.63 7.28 4.68
N PRO A 95 -22.20 6.34 5.46
CA PRO A 95 -22.09 6.36 6.91
C PRO A 95 -20.63 6.08 7.34
N PRO A 96 -20.10 6.83 8.33
CA PRO A 96 -18.78 6.51 8.89
C PRO A 96 -18.83 5.14 9.58
N VAL A 97 -17.79 4.33 9.36
CA VAL A 97 -17.61 3.08 10.11
C VAL A 97 -17.26 3.43 11.56
N ALA A 98 -17.78 2.62 12.50
CA ALA A 98 -17.49 2.76 13.93
C ALA A 98 -15.97 2.91 14.18
N GLU A 99 -15.59 3.79 15.10
CA GLU A 99 -14.20 4.01 15.47
C GLU A 99 -13.56 2.71 15.93
N VAL A 100 -12.39 2.42 15.35
CA VAL A 100 -11.57 1.28 15.76
C VAL A 100 -10.57 1.77 16.80
N SER A 101 -10.33 0.94 17.84
CA SER A 101 -9.33 1.25 18.87
C SER A 101 -7.96 1.58 18.25
N PRO A 102 -7.24 2.59 18.74
CA PRO A 102 -5.90 2.94 18.25
C PRO A 102 -4.93 1.76 18.18
N THR A 103 -5.04 0.80 19.10
CA THR A 103 -4.22 -0.42 19.12
C THR A 103 -4.54 -1.39 17.99
N GLN A 104 -5.74 -1.34 17.42
CA GLN A 104 -6.13 -2.13 16.23
C GLN A 104 -5.77 -1.43 14.93
N LEU A 105 -5.65 -0.10 14.95
CA LEU A 105 -5.33 0.71 13.78
C LEU A 105 -3.92 0.45 13.23
N LEU A 106 -3.02 -0.06 14.05
CA LEU A 106 -1.61 -0.27 13.69
C LEU A 106 -1.24 -1.72 13.39
N ALA A 107 -2.16 -2.66 13.59
CA ALA A 107 -1.96 -4.06 13.25
C ALA A 107 -2.21 -4.29 11.75
N VAL A 108 -1.28 -3.80 10.92
CA VAL A 108 -1.29 -4.09 9.47
C VAL A 108 -0.64 -5.44 9.27
N ALA A 109 -1.37 -6.38 8.67
CA ALA A 109 -0.81 -7.69 8.34
C ALA A 109 0.27 -7.55 7.24
N GLU A 110 1.34 -8.36 7.33
CA GLU A 110 2.42 -8.33 6.32
C GLU A 110 1.89 -8.61 4.90
N ASN A 111 0.91 -9.48 4.78
CA ASN A 111 0.25 -9.78 3.51
C ASN A 111 -0.48 -8.56 2.93
N ASP A 112 -1.14 -7.75 3.78
CA ASP A 112 -1.80 -6.53 3.31
C ASP A 112 -0.78 -5.50 2.81
N VAL A 113 0.39 -5.42 3.45
CA VAL A 113 1.49 -4.55 2.97
C VAL A 113 2.03 -5.05 1.65
N ALA A 114 2.17 -6.37 1.47
CA ALA A 114 2.63 -6.97 0.22
C ALA A 114 1.64 -6.74 -0.93
N ASP A 115 0.33 -6.87 -0.63
CA ASP A 115 -0.72 -6.77 -1.64
C ASP A 115 -1.08 -5.31 -2.01
N MET A 116 -1.02 -4.39 -1.04
CA MET A 116 -1.54 -3.03 -1.16
C MET A 116 -0.48 -1.93 -1.03
N GLY A 117 0.77 -2.30 -0.66
CA GLY A 117 1.80 -1.34 -0.32
C GLY A 117 1.60 -0.67 1.04
N SER A 118 2.69 -0.16 1.59
CA SER A 118 2.72 0.31 2.98
C SER A 118 1.85 1.53 3.27
N ILE A 119 1.65 2.42 2.30
CA ILE A 119 0.84 3.64 2.47
C ILE A 119 -0.63 3.28 2.52
N VAL A 120 -1.13 2.50 1.56
CA VAL A 120 -2.55 2.13 1.48
C VAL A 120 -2.94 1.20 2.63
N ALA A 121 -2.10 0.20 2.94
CA ALA A 121 -2.32 -0.68 4.07
C ALA A 121 -2.40 0.09 5.40
N ALA A 122 -1.48 1.05 5.63
CA ALA A 122 -1.51 1.90 6.81
C ALA A 122 -2.71 2.86 6.82
N ALA A 123 -3.09 3.41 5.66
CA ALA A 123 -4.28 4.25 5.55
C ALA A 123 -5.55 3.46 5.90
N LEU A 124 -5.72 2.24 5.38
CA LEU A 124 -6.83 1.36 5.73
C LEU A 124 -6.84 0.95 7.20
N ALA A 125 -5.66 0.71 7.80
CA ALA A 125 -5.54 0.42 9.23
C ALA A 125 -5.91 1.65 10.08
N HIS A 126 -5.51 2.85 9.66
CA HIS A 126 -5.70 4.10 10.40
C HIS A 126 -7.08 4.71 10.20
N SER A 127 -7.59 4.77 8.97
CA SER A 127 -8.75 5.56 8.57
C SER A 127 -10.05 4.73 8.50
N PRO A 128 -11.04 4.98 9.37
CA PRO A 128 -12.39 4.43 9.20
C PRO A 128 -13.02 4.83 7.86
N ALA A 129 -12.80 6.07 7.41
CA ALA A 129 -13.32 6.56 6.14
C ALA A 129 -12.75 5.79 4.95
N ALA A 130 -11.44 5.48 4.95
CA ALA A 130 -10.82 4.66 3.91
C ALA A 130 -11.42 3.25 3.86
N ARG A 131 -11.71 2.64 5.03
CA ARG A 131 -12.39 1.34 5.09
C ARG A 131 -13.82 1.38 4.58
N THR A 132 -14.57 2.43 4.95
CA THR A 132 -15.93 2.63 4.45
C THR A 132 -15.94 2.75 2.93
N LEU A 133 -15.05 3.57 2.39
CA LEU A 133 -14.94 3.75 0.95
C LEU A 133 -14.52 2.47 0.23
N LEU A 134 -13.56 1.70 0.79
CA LEU A 134 -13.19 0.41 0.22
C LEU A 134 -14.36 -0.56 0.21
N ALA A 135 -15.12 -0.66 1.31
CA ALA A 135 -16.29 -1.54 1.40
C ALA A 135 -17.37 -1.17 0.36
N GLU A 136 -17.61 0.12 0.14
CA GLU A 136 -18.52 0.61 -0.90
C GLU A 136 -18.02 0.24 -2.29
N LEU A 137 -16.74 0.51 -2.57
CA LEU A 137 -16.14 0.14 -3.86
C LEU A 137 -16.14 -1.38 -4.08
N GLU A 138 -16.03 -2.20 -3.04
CA GLU A 138 -16.18 -3.66 -3.15
C GLU A 138 -17.64 -4.04 -3.45
N ALA A 139 -18.61 -3.40 -2.83
CA ALA A 139 -20.04 -3.64 -3.06
C ALA A 139 -20.48 -3.27 -4.48
N GLU A 140 -19.88 -2.22 -5.07
CA GLU A 140 -20.11 -1.79 -6.44
C GLU A 140 -19.59 -2.80 -7.49
N GLN A 141 -18.69 -3.74 -7.10
CA GLN A 141 -18.10 -4.66 -8.06
C GLN A 141 -19.04 -5.80 -8.44
N HIS A 142 -19.29 -5.92 -9.71
CA HIS A 142 -19.94 -7.08 -10.29
C HIS A 142 -18.89 -8.12 -10.73
N VAL A 143 -19.03 -9.33 -10.24
CA VAL A 143 -18.17 -10.46 -10.65
C VAL A 143 -19.02 -11.40 -11.50
N PRO A 144 -18.75 -11.52 -12.82
CA PRO A 144 -19.46 -12.45 -13.69
C PRO A 144 -19.23 -13.91 -13.27
N GLU A 145 -20.24 -14.74 -13.40
CA GLU A 145 -20.16 -16.17 -13.07
C GLU A 145 -19.03 -16.88 -13.83
N GLU A 146 -18.82 -16.50 -15.09
CA GLU A 146 -17.75 -17.04 -15.92
C GLU A 146 -16.36 -16.75 -15.34
N ALA A 147 -16.18 -15.58 -14.70
CA ALA A 147 -14.92 -15.24 -14.03
C ALA A 147 -14.70 -16.10 -12.78
N VAL A 148 -15.77 -16.42 -12.04
CA VAL A 148 -15.72 -17.30 -10.86
C VAL A 148 -15.34 -18.72 -11.28
N GLN A 149 -15.98 -19.23 -12.34
CA GLN A 149 -15.69 -20.56 -12.90
C GLN A 149 -14.24 -20.63 -13.44
N ASP A 150 -13.82 -19.63 -14.22
CA ASP A 150 -12.47 -19.55 -14.78
C ASP A 150 -11.39 -19.50 -13.67
N TYR A 151 -11.67 -18.78 -12.58
CA TYR A 151 -10.77 -18.75 -11.42
C TYR A 151 -10.66 -20.13 -10.77
N TYR A 152 -11.77 -20.84 -10.55
CA TYR A 152 -11.78 -22.19 -10.01
C TYR A 152 -10.98 -23.15 -10.91
N ASP A 153 -11.18 -23.09 -12.22
CA ASP A 153 -10.52 -23.99 -13.17
C ASP A 153 -9.02 -23.75 -13.29
N ARG A 154 -8.57 -22.50 -13.18
CA ARG A 154 -7.14 -22.14 -13.26
C ARG A 154 -6.39 -22.36 -11.96
N ASN A 155 -7.07 -22.36 -10.83
CA ASN A 155 -6.44 -22.46 -9.50
C ASN A 155 -6.82 -23.75 -8.78
N ARG A 156 -6.83 -24.86 -9.50
CA ARG A 156 -7.24 -26.17 -9.00
C ARG A 156 -6.48 -26.62 -7.76
N ASP A 157 -5.23 -26.25 -7.63
CA ASP A 157 -4.37 -26.50 -6.49
C ASP A 157 -4.96 -25.96 -5.16
N ARG A 158 -5.71 -24.86 -5.21
CA ARG A 158 -6.36 -24.25 -4.04
C ARG A 158 -7.63 -25.02 -3.59
N PHE A 159 -8.17 -25.85 -4.43
CA PHE A 159 -9.45 -26.52 -4.21
C PHE A 159 -9.32 -28.02 -4.02
N LEU A 160 -8.13 -28.54 -3.76
CA LEU A 160 -7.95 -29.94 -3.39
C LEU A 160 -8.66 -30.24 -2.07
N THR A 161 -9.30 -31.41 -2.01
CA THR A 161 -9.85 -31.91 -0.73
C THR A 161 -8.73 -32.18 0.26
N PRO A 162 -8.99 -32.13 1.58
CA PRO A 162 -7.98 -32.47 2.60
C PRO A 162 -7.37 -33.87 2.40
N ASP A 163 -8.15 -34.82 1.87
CA ASP A 163 -7.70 -36.17 1.52
C ASP A 163 -6.73 -36.16 0.33
N ALA A 164 -7.05 -35.45 -0.72
CA ALA A 164 -6.18 -35.30 -1.89
C ALA A 164 -4.85 -34.63 -1.53
N LEU A 165 -4.89 -33.58 -0.69
CA LEU A 165 -3.69 -32.92 -0.15
C LEU A 165 -2.81 -33.90 0.64
N ARG A 166 -3.40 -34.72 1.54
CA ARG A 166 -2.66 -35.73 2.31
C ARG A 166 -2.02 -36.82 1.44
N ARG A 167 -2.65 -37.17 0.33
CA ARG A 167 -2.11 -38.13 -0.65
C ARG A 167 -1.09 -37.52 -1.60
N GLY A 168 -0.85 -36.20 -1.57
CA GLY A 168 0.05 -35.52 -2.47
C GLY A 168 -0.42 -35.54 -3.95
N VAL A 169 -1.74 -35.42 -4.17
CA VAL A 169 -2.32 -35.41 -5.51
C VAL A 169 -1.84 -34.18 -6.28
N ASP A 170 -1.33 -34.42 -7.51
CA ASP A 170 -1.00 -33.32 -8.43
C ASP A 170 -2.30 -32.81 -9.08
N PRO A 171 -2.71 -31.55 -8.81
CA PRO A 171 -3.98 -31.00 -9.30
C PRO A 171 -4.03 -30.84 -10.82
N PHE A 172 -2.87 -30.77 -11.48
CA PHE A 172 -2.75 -30.59 -12.92
C PHE A 172 -2.32 -31.86 -13.66
N GLY A 173 -2.13 -32.98 -12.91
CA GLY A 173 -1.69 -34.25 -13.45
C GLY A 173 -2.82 -35.29 -13.49
N ARG A 174 -2.77 -36.25 -12.55
CA ARG A 174 -3.70 -37.43 -12.52
C ARG A 174 -4.86 -37.24 -11.53
N ALA A 175 -5.17 -36.01 -11.13
CA ALA A 175 -6.28 -35.75 -10.23
C ALA A 175 -7.63 -36.13 -10.86
N THR A 176 -8.51 -36.67 -10.03
CA THR A 176 -9.90 -37.01 -10.41
C THR A 176 -10.87 -35.95 -9.90
N PRO A 177 -12.10 -35.86 -10.43
CA PRO A 177 -13.07 -34.87 -9.92
C PRO A 177 -13.34 -34.97 -8.42
N SER A 178 -13.25 -36.19 -7.84
CA SER A 178 -13.43 -36.41 -6.40
C SER A 178 -12.25 -35.89 -5.53
N ASP A 179 -11.14 -35.53 -6.14
CA ASP A 179 -9.99 -34.94 -5.43
C ASP A 179 -10.17 -33.44 -5.16
N PHE A 180 -11.18 -32.82 -5.79
CA PHE A 180 -11.46 -31.38 -5.64
C PHE A 180 -12.73 -31.14 -4.84
N LEU A 181 -12.75 -30.00 -4.13
CA LEU A 181 -13.98 -29.44 -3.58
C LEU A 181 -14.91 -29.06 -4.75
N PRO A 182 -16.20 -29.46 -4.72
CA PRO A 182 -17.15 -29.10 -5.79
C PRO A 182 -17.24 -27.57 -5.96
N PHE A 183 -17.34 -27.12 -7.20
CA PHE A 183 -17.48 -25.69 -7.54
C PHE A 183 -18.59 -25.01 -6.73
N GLU A 184 -19.77 -25.62 -6.64
CA GLU A 184 -20.91 -25.07 -5.88
C GLU A 184 -20.61 -24.84 -4.40
N GLN A 185 -19.71 -25.62 -3.81
CA GLN A 185 -19.30 -25.47 -2.42
C GLN A 185 -18.38 -24.25 -2.22
N VAL A 186 -17.55 -23.92 -3.21
CA VAL A 186 -16.53 -22.84 -3.09
C VAL A 186 -16.90 -21.56 -3.84
N ARG A 187 -17.94 -21.63 -4.68
CA ARG A 187 -18.39 -20.54 -5.55
C ARG A 187 -18.52 -19.20 -4.85
N GLN A 188 -19.26 -19.14 -3.75
CA GLN A 188 -19.45 -17.87 -3.00
C GLN A 188 -18.16 -17.33 -2.40
N ALA A 189 -17.27 -18.21 -1.94
CA ALA A 189 -15.98 -17.82 -1.40
C ALA A 189 -15.09 -17.22 -2.49
N VAL A 190 -15.05 -17.84 -3.67
CA VAL A 190 -14.31 -17.37 -4.85
C VAL A 190 -14.88 -16.05 -5.34
N GLU A 191 -16.20 -15.94 -5.49
CA GLU A 191 -16.85 -14.68 -5.87
C GLU A 191 -16.51 -13.55 -4.92
N GLY A 192 -16.56 -13.79 -3.60
CA GLY A 192 -16.19 -12.82 -2.58
C GLY A 192 -14.70 -12.43 -2.64
N GLU A 193 -13.80 -13.37 -2.96
CA GLU A 193 -12.37 -13.09 -3.14
C GLU A 193 -12.13 -12.20 -4.37
N LEU A 194 -12.75 -12.52 -5.49
CA LEU A 194 -12.65 -11.74 -6.72
C LEU A 194 -13.25 -10.34 -6.56
N ARG A 195 -14.39 -10.22 -5.86
CA ARG A 195 -15.02 -8.93 -5.56
C ARG A 195 -14.10 -8.06 -4.70
N ARG A 196 -13.50 -8.60 -3.64
CA ARG A 196 -12.52 -7.88 -2.83
C ARG A 196 -11.29 -7.46 -3.62
N ALA A 197 -10.78 -8.31 -4.50
CA ALA A 197 -9.65 -7.96 -5.37
C ALA A 197 -10.00 -6.83 -6.35
N ALA A 198 -11.20 -6.87 -6.93
CA ALA A 198 -11.70 -5.81 -7.82
C ALA A 198 -11.93 -4.50 -7.05
N GLY A 199 -12.51 -4.54 -5.86
CA GLY A 199 -12.70 -3.38 -4.98
C GLY A 199 -11.38 -2.74 -4.57
N ARG A 200 -10.37 -3.54 -4.20
CA ARG A 200 -9.01 -3.02 -3.93
C ARG A 200 -8.43 -2.30 -5.15
N ARG A 201 -8.59 -2.87 -6.34
CA ARG A 201 -8.14 -2.22 -7.58
C ARG A 201 -8.86 -0.89 -7.82
N ALA A 202 -10.18 -0.86 -7.61
CA ALA A 202 -10.98 0.36 -7.72
C ALA A 202 -10.55 1.41 -6.69
N PHE A 203 -10.23 1.01 -5.46
CA PHE A 203 -9.71 1.89 -4.42
C PHE A 203 -8.36 2.50 -4.81
N PHE A 204 -7.44 1.71 -5.38
CA PHE A 204 -6.16 2.22 -5.88
C PHE A 204 -6.36 3.24 -6.99
N ALA A 205 -7.21 2.92 -7.98
CA ALA A 205 -7.51 3.85 -9.08
C ALA A 205 -8.12 5.16 -8.57
N TRP A 206 -9.05 5.07 -7.62
CA TRP A 206 -9.60 6.23 -6.95
C TRP A 206 -8.52 7.04 -6.21
N PHE A 207 -7.67 6.37 -5.42
CA PHE A 207 -6.64 7.04 -4.63
C PHE A 207 -5.62 7.74 -5.52
N ASP A 208 -5.17 7.10 -6.59
CA ASP A 208 -4.25 7.70 -7.56
C ASP A 208 -4.84 8.96 -8.22
N GLN A 209 -6.12 8.93 -8.56
CA GLN A 209 -6.82 10.08 -9.11
C GLN A 209 -7.02 11.17 -8.05
N ALA A 210 -7.48 10.82 -6.85
CA ALA A 210 -7.77 11.78 -5.79
C ALA A 210 -6.53 12.53 -5.28
N ARG A 211 -5.36 11.89 -5.31
CA ARG A 211 -4.09 12.51 -4.87
C ARG A 211 -3.38 13.33 -5.94
N ALA A 212 -3.84 13.31 -7.19
CA ALA A 212 -3.14 13.96 -8.31
C ALA A 212 -2.97 15.47 -8.12
N ASP A 213 -3.95 16.13 -7.49
CA ASP A 213 -3.95 17.58 -7.25
C ASP A 213 -3.49 17.97 -5.82
N VAL A 214 -2.93 17.02 -5.07
CA VAL A 214 -2.42 17.30 -3.72
C VAL A 214 -1.09 18.02 -3.80
N VAL A 215 -1.00 19.18 -3.16
CA VAL A 215 0.23 19.97 -3.07
C VAL A 215 0.89 19.72 -1.71
N TYR A 216 2.11 19.19 -1.72
CA TYR A 216 2.87 18.90 -0.51
C TYR A 216 3.79 20.05 -0.13
N ALA A 217 3.92 20.33 1.17
CA ALA A 217 4.93 21.25 1.67
C ALA A 217 6.32 20.63 1.64
N ALA A 218 7.36 21.45 1.59
CA ALA A 218 8.75 21.02 1.60
C ALA A 218 9.06 20.08 2.79
N GLY A 219 9.63 18.90 2.50
CA GLY A 219 9.93 17.84 3.45
C GLY A 219 8.79 16.85 3.72
N HIS A 220 7.64 17.04 3.04
CA HIS A 220 6.45 16.19 3.12
C HIS A 220 6.09 15.55 1.78
N GLU A 221 6.87 15.79 0.74
CA GLU A 221 6.62 15.38 -0.64
C GLU A 221 6.47 13.86 -0.77
N HIS A 222 5.70 13.44 -1.77
CA HIS A 222 5.58 12.01 -2.09
C HIS A 222 6.94 11.46 -2.57
N PRO A 223 7.37 10.26 -2.13
CA PRO A 223 8.65 9.67 -2.55
C PRO A 223 8.80 9.45 -4.06
N GLY A 224 7.69 9.43 -4.79
CA GLY A 224 7.64 9.31 -6.26
C GLY A 224 7.46 10.65 -6.99
N ASP A 225 7.50 11.79 -6.29
CA ASP A 225 7.42 13.10 -6.91
C ASP A 225 8.69 13.37 -7.73
N PRO A 226 8.58 13.65 -9.05
CA PRO A 226 9.74 13.95 -9.89
C PRO A 226 10.52 15.20 -9.44
N ALA A 227 9.86 16.14 -8.75
CA ALA A 227 10.50 17.32 -8.18
C ALA A 227 11.26 17.03 -6.88
N HIS A 228 11.22 15.77 -6.40
CA HIS A 228 11.84 15.39 -5.14
C HIS A 228 13.37 15.29 -5.29
N PRO A 229 14.17 15.90 -4.39
CA PRO A 229 15.63 15.89 -4.50
C PRO A 229 16.28 14.51 -4.46
N ASP A 230 15.59 13.48 -3.96
CA ASP A 230 16.08 12.11 -3.92
C ASP A 230 15.66 11.27 -5.16
N HIS A 231 15.00 11.88 -6.15
CA HIS A 231 14.54 11.17 -7.37
C HIS A 231 15.69 10.71 -8.27
N GLU A 232 16.85 11.36 -8.18
CA GLU A 232 18.04 11.06 -9.00
C GLU A 232 18.70 9.70 -8.70
N HIS A 233 18.26 8.99 -7.66
CA HIS A 233 18.91 7.77 -7.19
C HIS A 233 18.13 6.47 -7.48
N ARG A 234 17.15 6.52 -8.38
CA ARG A 234 16.35 5.34 -8.76
C ARG A 234 16.61 4.91 -10.20
N HIS A 235 17.88 4.57 -10.50
CA HIS A 235 18.24 3.82 -11.69
C HIS A 235 18.90 2.49 -11.33
#